data_197b65e347b2c547e853bb2ac741d18c
#
_entry.id   197b65e347b2c547e853bb2ac741d18c
#
_cell.length_a   1.000
_cell.length_b   1.000
_cell.length_c   1.000
_cell.angle_alpha   90.00
_cell.angle_beta   90.00
_cell.angle_gamma   90.00
#
_symmetry.space_group_name_H-M   'P 1'
#
loop_
_entity.id
_entity.type
_entity.pdbx_description
1 polymer ?
#
loop_
_entity_poly.entity_id
_entity_poly.type
_entity_poly.pdbx_seq_one_letter_code
_entity_poly.pdbx_strand_id
1 'polypeptide(L)'
;MISFTISLVLLIAGYFIYGRYISKMFGPDDRVTPAIAKADGVDFVAMPTWKVYMIQFLNIAGTGPIFGAIMGAMFGPASFLWIVFGCIFGGAVHDYLSGMLSMRHDGVGLPEIIGIYLGKNAKKLMLVFCIVLLSLVGTVFVFSPALLLAELTPDYMDVMFWVIVIFIYYVLATMLPIDKIIGKIYPVFAFALLFMAAGLLIMLYVHHPAIPEVWDGLQNRNPDHSQPIFPCLFITIACGAI
;
A
#
# COMPACT_ATOMS: atom_id res chain seq x y z
N MET A 1 -3.37 -21.86 11.78
CA MET A 1 -3.02 -21.94 10.33
C MET A 1 -4.23 -22.00 9.39
N ILE A 2 -5.35 -22.58 9.81
CA ILE A 2 -6.55 -22.70 8.96
C ILE A 2 -7.13 -21.32 8.65
N SER A 3 -7.31 -20.45 9.65
CA SER A 3 -7.79 -19.06 9.44
C SER A 3 -6.92 -18.28 8.47
N PHE A 4 -5.59 -18.40 8.56
CA PHE A 4 -4.66 -17.79 7.63
C PHE A 4 -4.89 -18.29 6.19
N THR A 5 -4.99 -19.61 6.02
CA THR A 5 -5.24 -20.21 4.70
C THR A 5 -6.60 -19.79 4.12
N ILE A 6 -7.65 -19.79 4.95
CA ILE A 6 -8.99 -19.33 4.54
C ILE A 6 -8.94 -17.85 4.14
N SER A 7 -8.25 -16.99 4.91
CA SER A 7 -8.10 -15.58 4.58
C SER A 7 -7.42 -15.37 3.24
N LEU A 8 -6.35 -16.11 2.95
CA LEU A 8 -5.65 -16.05 1.67
C LEU A 8 -6.56 -16.50 0.50
N VAL A 9 -7.30 -17.60 0.69
CA VAL A 9 -8.26 -18.08 -0.32
C VAL A 9 -9.38 -17.07 -0.54
N LEU A 10 -9.90 -16.44 0.52
CA LEU A 10 -10.93 -15.41 0.41
C LEU A 10 -10.45 -14.17 -0.33
N LEU A 11 -9.21 -13.71 -0.11
CA LEU A 11 -8.62 -12.60 -0.85
C LEU A 11 -8.51 -12.93 -2.35
N ILE A 12 -8.03 -14.12 -2.69
CA ILE A 12 -7.94 -14.58 -4.08
C ILE A 12 -9.35 -14.70 -4.71
N ALA A 13 -10.30 -15.29 -4.00
CA ALA A 13 -11.69 -15.40 -4.46
C ALA A 13 -12.35 -14.04 -4.61
N GLY A 14 -12.09 -13.12 -3.69
CA GLY A 14 -12.55 -11.72 -3.76
C GLY A 14 -12.09 -11.02 -5.04
N TYR A 15 -10.83 -11.20 -5.41
CA TYR A 15 -10.32 -10.67 -6.67
C TYR A 15 -11.09 -11.21 -7.89
N PHE A 16 -11.31 -12.51 -7.98
CA PHE A 16 -11.98 -13.10 -9.13
C PHE A 16 -13.50 -12.89 -9.17
N ILE A 17 -14.15 -12.85 -8.02
CA ILE A 17 -15.62 -12.75 -7.94
C ILE A 17 -16.00 -11.27 -7.83
N TYR A 18 -15.57 -10.61 -6.76
CA TYR A 18 -15.98 -9.24 -6.47
C TYR A 18 -15.30 -8.23 -7.40
N GLY A 19 -14.04 -8.43 -7.74
CA GLY A 19 -13.32 -7.61 -8.69
C GLY A 19 -13.96 -7.61 -10.08
N ARG A 20 -14.45 -8.77 -10.56
CA ARG A 20 -15.21 -8.84 -11.82
C ARG A 20 -16.56 -8.13 -11.73
N TYR A 21 -17.25 -8.24 -10.59
CA TYR A 21 -18.49 -7.53 -10.36
C TYR A 21 -18.29 -6.01 -10.43
N ILE A 22 -17.31 -5.50 -9.71
CA ILE A 22 -16.95 -4.08 -9.70
C ILE A 22 -16.52 -3.59 -11.09
N SER A 23 -15.66 -4.35 -11.76
CA SER A 23 -15.23 -4.02 -13.13
C SER A 23 -16.42 -3.94 -14.09
N LYS A 24 -17.37 -4.86 -14.00
CA LYS A 24 -18.58 -4.83 -14.83
C LYS A 24 -19.49 -3.64 -14.47
N MET A 25 -19.58 -3.29 -13.19
CA MET A 25 -20.43 -2.20 -12.70
C MET A 25 -19.92 -0.82 -13.15
N PHE A 26 -18.61 -0.61 -13.08
CA PHE A 26 -17.97 0.67 -13.46
C PHE A 26 -17.60 0.76 -14.94
N GLY A 27 -17.69 -0.32 -15.69
CA GLY A 27 -17.62 -0.39 -17.13
C GLY A 27 -16.31 0.19 -17.71
N PRO A 28 -15.22 -0.58 -17.79
CA PRO A 28 -14.07 -0.15 -18.58
C PRO A 28 -14.50 0.03 -20.03
N ASP A 29 -13.95 1.02 -20.70
CA ASP A 29 -14.17 1.30 -22.11
C ASP A 29 -12.86 1.14 -22.91
N ASP A 30 -12.95 1.11 -24.24
CA ASP A 30 -11.82 0.90 -25.15
C ASP A 30 -11.08 2.21 -25.50
N ARG A 31 -11.26 3.29 -24.72
CA ARG A 31 -10.52 4.53 -24.96
C ARG A 31 -9.03 4.33 -24.72
N VAL A 32 -8.25 5.01 -25.54
CA VAL A 32 -6.79 5.03 -25.36
C VAL A 32 -6.44 5.73 -24.06
N THR A 33 -5.61 5.10 -23.24
CA THR A 33 -5.20 5.68 -21.94
C THR A 33 -4.38 6.96 -22.13
N PRO A 34 -4.46 7.93 -21.20
CA PRO A 34 -3.73 9.18 -21.28
C PRO A 34 -2.22 9.00 -21.48
N ALA A 35 -1.62 7.97 -20.86
CA ALA A 35 -0.20 7.65 -21.00
C ALA A 35 0.22 7.32 -22.44
N ILE A 36 -0.71 6.87 -23.29
CA ILE A 36 -0.46 6.59 -24.71
C ILE A 36 -0.92 7.77 -25.57
N ALA A 37 -2.13 8.29 -25.30
CA ALA A 37 -2.73 9.37 -26.10
C ALA A 37 -1.97 10.69 -26.01
N LYS A 38 -1.36 10.96 -24.85
CA LYS A 38 -0.63 12.21 -24.54
C LYS A 38 0.86 11.98 -24.27
N ALA A 39 1.42 10.85 -24.74
CA ALA A 39 2.80 10.49 -24.48
C ALA A 39 3.77 11.62 -24.84
N ASP A 40 4.43 12.18 -23.81
CA ASP A 40 5.43 13.27 -23.94
C ASP A 40 6.83 12.83 -23.46
N GLY A 41 6.92 11.64 -22.86
CA GLY A 41 8.17 11.09 -22.32
C GLY A 41 8.59 11.69 -20.97
N VAL A 42 7.78 12.56 -20.37
CA VAL A 42 8.05 13.22 -19.08
C VAL A 42 6.92 12.92 -18.09
N ASP A 43 5.72 13.45 -18.34
CA ASP A 43 4.54 13.26 -17.48
C ASP A 43 3.72 12.03 -17.92
N PHE A 44 3.69 11.75 -19.22
CA PHE A 44 2.95 10.65 -19.82
C PHE A 44 3.91 9.69 -20.52
N VAL A 45 4.27 8.63 -19.83
CA VAL A 45 5.20 7.61 -20.32
C VAL A 45 4.50 6.29 -20.55
N ALA A 46 4.43 5.86 -21.81
CA ALA A 46 3.87 4.56 -22.15
C ALA A 46 4.83 3.45 -21.72
N MET A 47 4.36 2.53 -20.89
CA MET A 47 5.11 1.39 -20.39
C MET A 47 4.39 0.06 -20.67
N PRO A 48 5.12 -1.05 -20.83
CA PRO A 48 4.49 -2.36 -20.95
C PRO A 48 3.76 -2.74 -19.65
N THR A 49 2.61 -3.40 -19.77
CA THR A 49 1.70 -3.73 -18.67
C THR A 49 2.38 -4.37 -17.47
N TRP A 50 3.33 -5.29 -17.70
CA TRP A 50 4.02 -5.94 -16.59
C TRP A 50 4.85 -4.97 -15.73
N LYS A 51 5.45 -3.92 -16.34
CA LYS A 51 6.16 -2.87 -15.59
C LYS A 51 5.20 -2.02 -14.78
N VAL A 52 4.07 -1.63 -15.37
CA VAL A 52 3.02 -0.90 -14.65
C VAL A 52 2.53 -1.70 -13.46
N TYR A 53 2.29 -3.01 -13.63
CA TYR A 53 1.92 -3.90 -12.55
C TYR A 53 2.98 -3.93 -11.43
N MET A 54 4.25 -4.06 -11.76
CA MET A 54 5.33 -4.10 -10.76
C MET A 54 5.48 -2.77 -10.02
N ILE A 55 5.29 -1.64 -10.69
CA ILE A 55 5.32 -0.31 -10.07
C ILE A 55 4.16 -0.17 -9.10
N GLN A 56 2.94 -0.52 -9.50
CA GLN A 56 1.76 -0.47 -8.63
C GLN A 56 1.90 -1.42 -7.43
N PHE A 57 2.39 -2.62 -7.66
CA PHE A 57 2.66 -3.56 -6.58
C PHE A 57 3.59 -2.98 -5.51
N LEU A 58 4.69 -2.34 -5.92
CA LEU A 58 5.61 -1.69 -4.98
C LEU A 58 5.01 -0.47 -4.28
N ASN A 59 4.20 0.31 -4.98
CA ASN A 59 3.54 1.47 -4.39
C ASN A 59 2.54 1.05 -3.29
N ILE A 60 1.82 -0.05 -3.50
CA ILE A 60 0.88 -0.61 -2.53
C ILE A 60 1.63 -1.31 -1.39
N ALA A 61 2.62 -2.14 -1.70
CA ALA A 61 3.37 -2.92 -0.72
C ALA A 61 4.49 -2.09 -0.03
N GLY A 62 4.16 -0.88 0.40
CA GLY A 62 5.07 0.01 1.11
C GLY A 62 5.23 -0.33 2.61
N THR A 63 5.90 0.55 3.34
CA THR A 63 6.14 0.38 4.79
C THR A 63 4.84 0.30 5.60
N GLY A 64 3.82 1.08 5.23
CA GLY A 64 2.52 1.09 5.91
C GLY A 64 1.84 -0.28 5.92
N PRO A 65 1.56 -0.91 4.78
CA PRO A 65 0.99 -2.25 4.72
C PRO A 65 1.79 -3.32 5.45
N ILE A 66 3.13 -3.27 5.40
CA ILE A 66 3.99 -4.23 6.08
C ILE A 66 3.91 -4.05 7.60
N PHE A 67 4.21 -2.86 8.10
CA PHE A 67 4.18 -2.60 9.54
C PHE A 67 2.77 -2.63 10.11
N GLY A 68 1.77 -2.14 9.38
CA GLY A 68 0.37 -2.20 9.77
C GLY A 68 -0.11 -3.63 9.97
N ALA A 69 0.23 -4.55 9.07
CA ALA A 69 -0.11 -5.96 9.21
C ALA A 69 0.60 -6.62 10.41
N ILE A 70 1.90 -6.33 10.62
CA ILE A 70 2.68 -6.84 11.76
C ILE A 70 2.08 -6.34 13.08
N MET A 71 1.82 -5.05 13.20
CA MET A 71 1.20 -4.48 14.39
C MET A 71 -0.23 -4.99 14.59
N GLY A 72 -0.98 -5.17 13.51
CA GLY A 72 -2.32 -5.75 13.55
C GLY A 72 -2.34 -7.19 14.06
N ALA A 73 -1.31 -7.97 13.77
CA ALA A 73 -1.17 -9.35 14.26
C ALA A 73 -1.09 -9.42 15.80
N MET A 74 -0.61 -8.35 16.46
CA MET A 74 -0.58 -8.26 17.93
C MET A 74 -1.98 -8.30 18.55
N PHE A 75 -3.01 -7.83 17.85
CA PHE A 75 -4.40 -7.88 18.33
C PHE A 75 -5.05 -9.26 18.19
N GLY A 76 -4.38 -10.19 17.50
CA GLY A 76 -4.87 -11.55 17.33
C GLY A 76 -5.75 -11.74 16.10
N PRO A 77 -6.62 -12.78 16.09
CA PRO A 77 -7.32 -13.23 14.88
C PRO A 77 -8.36 -12.24 14.33
N ALA A 78 -8.78 -11.24 15.09
CA ALA A 78 -9.65 -10.17 14.61
C ALA A 78 -9.04 -9.41 13.41
N SER A 79 -7.71 -9.35 13.32
CA SER A 79 -6.99 -8.74 12.21
C SER A 79 -7.26 -9.42 10.86
N PHE A 80 -7.44 -10.74 10.83
CA PHE A 80 -7.77 -11.46 9.58
C PHE A 80 -9.08 -10.98 8.97
N LEU A 81 -10.10 -10.76 9.80
CA LEU A 81 -11.40 -10.30 9.33
C LEU A 81 -11.29 -8.90 8.70
N TRP A 82 -10.59 -8.00 9.40
CA TRP A 82 -10.44 -6.64 8.91
C TRP A 82 -9.59 -6.59 7.63
N ILE A 83 -8.46 -7.31 7.57
CA ILE A 83 -7.63 -7.38 6.35
C ILE A 83 -8.44 -7.94 5.18
N VAL A 84 -9.14 -9.07 5.36
CA VAL A 84 -9.89 -9.71 4.25
C VAL A 84 -11.01 -8.80 3.76
N PHE A 85 -11.87 -8.34 4.65
CA PHE A 85 -13.02 -7.53 4.26
C PHE A 85 -12.62 -6.11 3.87
N GLY A 86 -11.65 -5.51 4.56
CA GLY A 86 -11.10 -4.20 4.21
C GLY A 86 -10.47 -4.19 2.83
N CYS A 87 -9.60 -5.16 2.52
CA CYS A 87 -8.99 -5.25 1.20
C CYS A 87 -10.00 -5.51 0.08
N ILE A 88 -11.00 -6.38 0.31
CA ILE A 88 -11.97 -6.74 -0.75
C ILE A 88 -12.96 -5.60 -0.98
N PHE A 89 -13.61 -5.11 0.08
CA PHE A 89 -14.73 -4.17 -0.04
C PHE A 89 -14.32 -2.70 0.04
N GLY A 90 -13.19 -2.40 0.68
CA GLY A 90 -12.65 -1.04 0.80
C GLY A 90 -11.54 -0.78 -0.19
N GLY A 91 -10.36 -1.32 0.06
CA GLY A 91 -9.13 -1.00 -0.66
C GLY A 91 -9.19 -1.24 -2.16
N ALA A 92 -9.59 -2.45 -2.58
CA ALA A 92 -9.64 -2.80 -4.00
C ALA A 92 -10.66 -1.93 -4.77
N VAL A 93 -11.78 -1.57 -4.15
CA VAL A 93 -12.80 -0.70 -4.78
C VAL A 93 -12.30 0.73 -4.87
N HIS A 94 -11.70 1.25 -3.79
CA HIS A 94 -11.13 2.58 -3.75
C HIS A 94 -10.06 2.76 -4.83
N ASP A 95 -9.10 1.83 -4.93
CA ASP A 95 -8.00 1.90 -5.88
C ASP A 95 -8.49 1.77 -7.32
N TYR A 96 -9.41 0.85 -7.56
CA TYR A 96 -10.01 0.68 -8.89
C TYR A 96 -10.76 1.93 -9.33
N LEU A 97 -11.59 2.51 -8.46
CA LEU A 97 -12.36 3.73 -8.76
C LEU A 97 -11.46 4.94 -8.98
N SER A 98 -10.49 5.17 -8.09
CA SER A 98 -9.58 6.30 -8.20
C SER A 98 -8.76 6.24 -9.49
N GLY A 99 -8.27 5.06 -9.86
CA GLY A 99 -7.58 4.81 -11.12
C GLY A 99 -8.46 5.03 -12.35
N MET A 100 -9.69 4.49 -12.34
CA MET A 100 -10.65 4.66 -13.44
C MET A 100 -11.08 6.12 -13.61
N LEU A 101 -11.34 6.83 -12.52
CA LEU A 101 -11.72 8.26 -12.58
C LEU A 101 -10.54 9.10 -13.07
N SER A 102 -9.33 8.84 -12.61
CA SER A 102 -8.13 9.52 -13.09
C SER A 102 -7.94 9.32 -14.60
N MET A 103 -8.03 8.08 -15.09
CA MET A 103 -7.91 7.80 -16.52
C MET A 103 -9.00 8.47 -17.36
N ARG A 104 -10.24 8.56 -16.86
CA ARG A 104 -11.36 9.22 -17.55
C ARG A 104 -11.20 10.74 -17.62
N HIS A 105 -10.42 11.32 -16.71
CA HIS A 105 -10.12 12.76 -16.64
C HIS A 105 -8.66 13.07 -16.97
N ASP A 106 -8.10 12.37 -17.96
CA ASP A 106 -6.78 12.69 -18.52
C ASP A 106 -5.60 12.50 -17.57
N GLY A 107 -5.74 11.63 -16.58
CA GLY A 107 -4.67 11.33 -15.62
C GLY A 107 -4.54 12.32 -14.46
N VAL A 108 -5.58 13.13 -14.20
CA VAL A 108 -5.55 14.10 -13.10
C VAL A 108 -5.54 13.43 -11.73
N GLY A 109 -4.97 14.11 -10.74
CA GLY A 109 -4.90 13.64 -9.36
C GLY A 109 -6.23 13.71 -8.62
N LEU A 110 -6.29 13.06 -7.45
CA LEU A 110 -7.48 12.99 -6.62
C LEU A 110 -8.09 14.36 -6.25
N PRO A 111 -7.31 15.41 -5.87
CA PRO A 111 -7.86 16.72 -5.57
C PRO A 111 -8.59 17.35 -6.75
N GLU A 112 -8.09 17.14 -7.97
CA GLU A 112 -8.71 17.62 -9.21
C GLU A 112 -10.04 16.92 -9.46
N ILE A 113 -10.08 15.61 -9.28
CA ILE A 113 -11.30 14.79 -9.41
C ILE A 113 -12.36 15.28 -8.42
N ILE A 114 -11.98 15.48 -7.17
CA ILE A 114 -12.88 16.04 -6.14
C ILE A 114 -13.37 17.43 -6.55
N GLY A 115 -12.49 18.26 -7.12
CA GLY A 115 -12.86 19.57 -7.64
C GLY A 115 -13.91 19.53 -8.75
N ILE A 116 -13.84 18.53 -9.63
CA ILE A 116 -14.79 18.33 -10.73
C ILE A 116 -16.16 17.95 -10.20
N TYR A 117 -16.24 17.01 -9.26
CA TYR A 117 -17.50 16.45 -8.77
C TYR A 117 -18.12 17.19 -7.58
N LEU A 118 -17.29 17.73 -6.65
CA LEU A 118 -17.72 18.35 -5.40
C LEU A 118 -17.46 19.86 -5.33
N GLY A 119 -16.78 20.40 -6.34
CA GLY A 119 -16.56 21.84 -6.47
C GLY A 119 -15.27 22.36 -5.82
N LYS A 120 -15.01 23.66 -6.02
CA LYS A 120 -13.74 24.32 -5.68
C LYS A 120 -13.39 24.29 -4.20
N ASN A 121 -14.37 24.38 -3.31
CA ASN A 121 -14.11 24.39 -1.87
C ASN A 121 -13.67 23.02 -1.37
N ALA A 122 -14.30 21.95 -1.86
CA ALA A 122 -13.90 20.57 -1.59
C ALA A 122 -12.49 20.28 -2.12
N LYS A 123 -12.15 20.77 -3.32
CA LYS A 123 -10.79 20.70 -3.87
C LYS A 123 -9.75 21.32 -2.95
N LYS A 124 -9.99 22.55 -2.45
CA LYS A 124 -9.06 23.23 -1.54
C LYS A 124 -8.85 22.46 -0.24
N LEU A 125 -9.93 21.96 0.35
CA LEU A 125 -9.87 21.15 1.55
C LEU A 125 -9.04 19.88 1.30
N MET A 126 -9.29 19.19 0.18
CA MET A 126 -8.56 17.97 -0.19
C MET A 126 -7.08 18.26 -0.47
N LEU A 127 -6.73 19.38 -1.08
CA LEU A 127 -5.33 19.79 -1.27
C LEU A 127 -4.60 19.94 0.06
N VAL A 128 -5.20 20.63 1.03
CA VAL A 128 -4.61 20.78 2.37
C VAL A 128 -4.45 19.40 3.03
N PHE A 129 -5.48 18.57 2.96
CA PHE A 129 -5.42 17.22 3.49
C PHE A 129 -4.31 16.39 2.85
N CYS A 130 -4.18 16.42 1.52
CA CYS A 130 -3.12 15.72 0.80
C CYS A 130 -1.72 16.22 1.20
N ILE A 131 -1.52 17.53 1.36
CA ILE A 131 -0.22 18.07 1.78
C ILE A 131 0.16 17.54 3.18
N VAL A 132 -0.77 17.60 4.12
CA VAL A 132 -0.53 17.08 5.48
C VAL A 132 -0.27 15.57 5.46
N LEU A 133 -1.12 14.81 4.76
CA LEU A 133 -0.98 13.37 4.64
C LEU A 133 0.36 12.97 4.03
N LEU A 134 0.73 13.56 2.88
CA LEU A 134 1.97 13.25 2.20
C LEU A 134 3.20 13.63 3.02
N SER A 135 3.13 14.72 3.79
CA SER A 135 4.21 15.10 4.71
C SER A 135 4.40 14.07 5.82
N LEU A 136 3.29 13.59 6.42
CA LEU A 136 3.34 12.55 7.44
C LEU A 136 3.85 11.22 6.87
N VAL A 137 3.35 10.82 5.71
CA VAL A 137 3.82 9.61 5.01
C VAL A 137 5.30 9.72 4.67
N GLY A 138 5.75 10.85 4.15
CA GLY A 138 7.17 11.12 3.88
C GLY A 138 8.04 10.96 5.13
N THR A 139 7.56 11.45 6.28
CA THR A 139 8.26 11.26 7.57
C THR A 139 8.41 9.78 7.92
N VAL A 140 7.35 8.99 7.76
CA VAL A 140 7.40 7.53 8.02
C VAL A 140 8.39 6.83 7.09
N PHE A 141 8.42 7.20 5.81
CA PHE A 141 9.36 6.62 4.84
C PHE A 141 10.81 7.00 5.07
N VAL A 142 11.10 8.10 5.77
CA VAL A 142 12.45 8.45 6.22
C VAL A 142 12.80 7.73 7.52
N PHE A 143 11.89 7.77 8.49
CA PHE A 143 12.18 7.33 9.86
C PHE A 143 12.21 5.80 10.01
N SER A 144 11.28 5.08 9.35
CA SER A 144 11.22 3.61 9.47
C SER A 144 12.47 2.89 8.95
N PRO A 145 13.00 3.21 7.74
CA PRO A 145 14.26 2.63 7.30
C PRO A 145 15.45 3.06 8.19
N ALA A 146 15.44 4.30 8.71
CA ALA A 146 16.51 4.79 9.59
C ALA A 146 16.60 3.97 10.88
N LEU A 147 15.45 3.63 11.49
CA LEU A 147 15.39 2.76 12.66
C LEU A 147 15.99 1.37 12.38
N LEU A 148 15.58 0.75 11.27
CA LEU A 148 16.06 -0.58 10.88
C LEU A 148 17.57 -0.58 10.58
N LEU A 149 18.08 0.45 9.91
CA LEU A 149 19.49 0.57 9.59
C LEU A 149 20.34 0.84 10.84
N ALA A 150 19.83 1.61 11.79
CA ALA A 150 20.52 1.86 13.05
C ALA A 150 20.69 0.57 13.87
N GLU A 151 19.71 -0.33 13.86
CA GLU A 151 19.83 -1.64 14.54
C GLU A 151 20.80 -2.61 13.83
N LEU A 152 21.04 -2.43 12.54
CA LEU A 152 21.93 -3.29 11.74
C LEU A 152 23.36 -2.76 11.65
N THR A 153 23.61 -1.55 12.14
CA THR A 153 24.90 -0.87 12.02
C THR A 153 25.51 -0.59 13.39
N PRO A 154 26.84 -0.33 13.47
CA PRO A 154 27.49 0.00 14.74
C PRO A 154 26.92 1.25 15.42
N ASP A 155 27.01 1.33 16.75
CA ASP A 155 26.41 2.36 17.61
C ASP A 155 26.72 3.82 17.23
N TYR A 156 27.83 4.09 16.51
CA TYR A 156 28.15 5.43 16.03
C TYR A 156 27.29 5.87 14.83
N MET A 157 26.60 4.94 14.17
CA MET A 157 25.61 5.20 13.11
C MET A 157 24.20 5.14 13.69
N ASP A 158 23.88 6.10 14.53
CA ASP A 158 22.59 6.20 15.21
C ASP A 158 21.43 6.51 14.24
N VAL A 159 20.22 6.53 14.76
CA VAL A 159 19.00 6.82 13.99
C VAL A 159 19.11 8.18 13.30
N MET A 160 19.67 9.19 13.96
CA MET A 160 19.78 10.55 13.40
C MET A 160 20.74 10.58 12.20
N PHE A 161 21.84 9.85 12.27
CA PHE A 161 22.76 9.69 11.14
C PHE A 161 22.02 9.14 9.91
N TRP A 162 21.25 8.07 10.08
CA TRP A 162 20.49 7.46 8.98
C TRP A 162 19.34 8.33 8.47
N VAL A 163 18.65 9.06 9.34
CA VAL A 163 17.64 10.04 8.95
C VAL A 163 18.23 11.09 8.01
N ILE A 164 19.41 11.63 8.34
CA ILE A 164 20.07 12.63 7.50
C ILE A 164 20.49 12.03 6.15
N VAL A 165 21.10 10.85 6.15
CA VAL A 165 21.52 10.16 4.92
C VAL A 165 20.33 9.87 3.99
N ILE A 166 19.24 9.33 4.53
CA ILE A 166 18.04 9.02 3.75
C ILE A 166 17.38 10.29 3.25
N PHE A 167 17.30 11.33 4.06
CA PHE A 167 16.72 12.60 3.64
C PHE A 167 17.52 13.24 2.49
N ILE A 168 18.87 13.26 2.58
CA ILE A 168 19.72 13.73 1.48
C ILE A 168 19.50 12.89 0.23
N TYR A 169 19.43 11.57 0.38
CA TYR A 169 19.13 10.67 -0.75
C TYR A 169 17.80 11.04 -1.41
N TYR A 170 16.75 11.30 -0.67
CA TYR A 170 15.45 11.69 -1.23
C TYR A 170 15.50 13.04 -1.94
N VAL A 171 16.19 14.03 -1.36
CA VAL A 171 16.38 15.32 -2.04
C VAL A 171 17.11 15.14 -3.36
N LEU A 172 18.18 14.35 -3.39
CA LEU A 172 18.90 14.05 -4.63
C LEU A 172 18.05 13.26 -5.63
N ALA A 173 17.29 12.30 -5.14
CA ALA A 173 16.40 11.47 -5.96
C ALA A 173 15.31 12.31 -6.66
N THR A 174 14.79 13.35 -6.00
CA THR A 174 13.80 14.26 -6.63
C THR A 174 14.37 15.09 -7.79
N MET A 175 15.69 15.24 -7.86
CA MET A 175 16.36 15.97 -8.95
C MET A 175 16.66 15.07 -10.17
N LEU A 176 16.50 13.77 -10.04
CA LEU A 176 16.78 12.80 -11.11
C LEU A 176 15.53 12.54 -11.96
N PRO A 177 15.69 12.30 -13.27
CA PRO A 177 14.56 11.96 -14.13
C PRO A 177 13.92 10.65 -13.67
N ILE A 178 12.66 10.74 -13.26
CA ILE A 178 11.86 9.66 -12.67
C ILE A 178 11.85 8.42 -13.56
N ASP A 179 11.77 8.59 -14.88
CA ASP A 179 11.64 7.50 -15.85
C ASP A 179 12.81 6.54 -15.87
N LYS A 180 14.03 7.03 -15.67
CA LYS A 180 15.23 6.18 -15.69
C LYS A 180 15.37 5.33 -14.45
N ILE A 181 14.93 5.84 -13.31
CA ILE A 181 15.01 5.14 -12.02
C ILE A 181 13.83 4.20 -11.87
N ILE A 182 12.61 4.71 -11.99
CA ILE A 182 11.38 3.92 -11.82
C ILE A 182 11.32 2.79 -12.87
N GLY A 183 11.55 3.09 -14.13
CA GLY A 183 11.44 2.09 -15.20
C GLY A 183 12.47 0.94 -15.15
N LYS A 184 13.62 1.12 -14.46
CA LYS A 184 14.69 0.11 -14.39
C LYS A 184 14.85 -0.50 -13.00
N ILE A 185 14.77 0.30 -11.95
CA ILE A 185 15.10 -0.14 -10.60
C ILE A 185 13.87 -0.72 -9.88
N TYR A 186 12.69 -0.14 -10.04
CA TYR A 186 11.48 -0.65 -9.39
C TYR A 186 11.15 -2.11 -9.68
N PRO A 187 11.24 -2.61 -10.93
CA PRO A 187 10.99 -4.02 -11.17
C PRO A 187 11.89 -4.96 -10.37
N VAL A 188 13.17 -4.58 -10.16
CA VAL A 188 14.12 -5.38 -9.37
C VAL A 188 13.68 -5.46 -7.92
N PHE A 189 13.31 -4.34 -7.31
CA PHE A 189 12.79 -4.31 -5.94
C PHE A 189 11.44 -5.04 -5.81
N ALA A 190 10.57 -4.93 -6.82
CA ALA A 190 9.31 -5.67 -6.83
C ALA A 190 9.53 -7.19 -6.83
N PHE A 191 10.46 -7.68 -7.64
CA PHE A 191 10.83 -9.10 -7.63
C PHE A 191 11.45 -9.52 -6.30
N ALA A 192 12.33 -8.71 -5.71
CA ALA A 192 12.91 -8.99 -4.39
C ALA A 192 11.83 -9.09 -3.31
N LEU A 193 10.85 -8.17 -3.32
CA LEU A 193 9.73 -8.18 -2.37
C LEU A 193 8.81 -9.39 -2.58
N LEU A 194 8.51 -9.75 -3.82
CA LEU A 194 7.74 -10.96 -4.14
C LEU A 194 8.47 -12.23 -3.67
N PHE A 195 9.77 -12.30 -3.89
CA PHE A 195 10.60 -13.42 -3.43
C PHE A 195 10.60 -13.51 -1.89
N MET A 196 10.73 -12.39 -1.21
CA MET A 196 10.62 -12.32 0.24
C MET A 196 9.24 -12.79 0.73
N ALA A 197 8.15 -12.30 0.13
CA ALA A 197 6.79 -12.67 0.49
C ALA A 197 6.54 -14.18 0.25
N ALA A 198 7.01 -14.71 -0.87
CA ALA A 198 6.93 -16.15 -1.18
C ALA A 198 7.75 -16.98 -0.18
N GLY A 199 8.95 -16.53 0.17
CA GLY A 199 9.80 -17.18 1.18
C GLY A 199 9.14 -17.22 2.55
N LEU A 200 8.56 -16.11 3.00
CA LEU A 200 7.81 -16.05 4.25
C LEU A 200 6.59 -16.98 4.23
N LEU A 201 5.85 -17.01 3.13
CA LEU A 201 4.70 -17.91 2.97
C LEU A 201 5.12 -19.38 3.07
N ILE A 202 6.20 -19.77 2.38
CA ILE A 202 6.73 -21.14 2.44
C ILE A 202 7.18 -21.48 3.87
N MET A 203 7.90 -20.58 4.54
CA MET A 203 8.36 -20.79 5.92
C MET A 203 7.19 -20.93 6.89
N LEU A 204 6.11 -20.17 6.74
CA LEU A 204 4.90 -20.33 7.55
C LEU A 204 4.28 -21.73 7.39
N TYR A 205 4.24 -22.26 6.17
CA TYR A 205 3.70 -23.60 5.92
C TYR A 205 4.66 -24.73 6.32
N VAL A 206 5.98 -24.50 6.32
CA VAL A 206 6.97 -25.50 6.75
C VAL A 206 7.07 -25.59 8.28
N HIS A 207 7.12 -24.43 8.95
CA HIS A 207 7.32 -24.40 10.41
C HIS A 207 6.03 -24.52 11.22
N HIS A 208 4.85 -24.37 10.59
CA HIS A 208 3.54 -24.44 11.24
C HIS A 208 3.47 -23.71 12.59
N PRO A 209 3.82 -22.40 12.66
CA PRO A 209 3.73 -21.68 13.93
C PRO A 209 2.29 -21.71 14.46
N ALA A 210 2.14 -21.64 15.77
CA ALA A 210 0.84 -21.60 16.43
C ALA A 210 0.18 -20.25 16.21
N ILE A 211 -0.48 -20.05 15.06
CA ILE A 211 -1.27 -18.87 14.76
C ILE A 211 -2.67 -19.06 15.36
N PRO A 212 -3.15 -18.11 16.17
CA PRO A 212 -4.49 -18.17 16.75
C PRO A 212 -5.56 -18.21 15.66
N GLU A 213 -6.57 -19.03 15.85
CA GLU A 213 -7.66 -19.21 14.89
C GLU A 213 -8.83 -18.25 15.22
N VAL A 214 -9.61 -17.86 14.20
CA VAL A 214 -10.73 -16.94 14.37
C VAL A 214 -11.80 -17.50 15.31
N TRP A 215 -12.01 -18.82 15.30
CA TRP A 215 -12.98 -19.52 16.20
C TRP A 215 -12.50 -19.69 17.64
N ASP A 216 -11.21 -19.46 17.93
CA ASP A 216 -10.70 -19.47 19.32
C ASP A 216 -11.09 -18.18 20.08
N GLY A 217 -11.82 -17.29 19.41
CA GLY A 217 -12.31 -16.03 19.92
C GLY A 217 -11.56 -14.81 19.37
N LEU A 218 -12.29 -13.70 19.27
CA LEU A 218 -11.79 -12.43 18.77
C LEU A 218 -11.29 -11.52 19.91
N GLN A 219 -10.76 -12.10 20.96
CA GLN A 219 -10.25 -11.36 22.10
C GLN A 219 -8.99 -10.59 21.74
N ASN A 220 -8.83 -9.43 22.35
CA ASN A 220 -7.61 -8.65 22.24
C ASN A 220 -6.43 -9.40 22.85
N ARG A 221 -5.43 -9.71 22.04
CA ARG A 221 -4.19 -10.39 22.45
C ARG A 221 -3.01 -9.43 22.55
N ASN A 222 -3.23 -8.14 22.32
CA ASN A 222 -2.17 -7.15 22.45
C ASN A 222 -1.65 -7.12 23.90
N PRO A 223 -0.33 -7.26 24.10
CA PRO A 223 0.27 -7.12 25.42
C PRO A 223 -0.01 -5.77 26.09
N ASP A 224 -0.17 -4.73 25.29
CA ASP A 224 -0.59 -3.42 25.75
C ASP A 224 -2.12 -3.38 25.86
N HIS A 225 -2.62 -3.68 27.05
CA HIS A 225 -4.05 -3.66 27.36
C HIS A 225 -4.70 -2.27 27.32
N SER A 226 -3.91 -1.19 27.21
CA SER A 226 -4.44 0.16 27.02
C SER A 226 -4.96 0.39 25.59
N GLN A 227 -4.62 -0.49 24.66
CA GLN A 227 -5.03 -0.43 23.26
C GLN A 227 -6.23 -1.36 23.00
N PRO A 228 -7.47 -0.86 22.99
CA PRO A 228 -8.64 -1.66 22.66
C PRO A 228 -8.67 -2.06 21.19
N ILE A 229 -9.36 -3.16 20.86
CA ILE A 229 -9.55 -3.58 19.46
C ILE A 229 -10.15 -2.42 18.65
N PHE A 230 -11.20 -1.79 19.15
CA PHE A 230 -11.76 -0.59 18.51
C PHE A 230 -11.37 0.65 19.31
N PRO A 231 -10.75 1.68 18.70
CA PRO A 231 -10.44 1.82 17.28
C PRO A 231 -9.02 1.37 16.89
N CYS A 232 -8.17 0.94 17.84
CA CYS A 232 -6.72 0.79 17.63
C CYS A 232 -6.38 -0.20 16.53
N LEU A 233 -6.97 -1.40 16.52
CA LEU A 233 -6.77 -2.39 15.47
C LEU A 233 -7.07 -1.80 14.07
N PHE A 234 -8.20 -1.12 13.94
CA PHE A 234 -8.64 -0.58 12.65
C PHE A 234 -7.70 0.50 12.13
N ILE A 235 -7.26 1.41 13.00
CA ILE A 235 -6.30 2.46 12.65
C ILE A 235 -4.95 1.84 12.26
N THR A 236 -4.50 0.86 13.01
CA THR A 236 -3.20 0.21 12.80
C THR A 236 -3.15 -0.52 11.46
N ILE A 237 -4.21 -1.26 11.11
CA ILE A 237 -4.25 -2.06 9.88
C ILE A 237 -4.76 -1.24 8.67
N ALA A 238 -5.36 -0.07 8.87
CA ALA A 238 -5.98 0.71 7.78
C ALA A 238 -5.05 0.86 6.57
N CYS A 239 -3.77 1.12 6.79
CA CYS A 239 -2.79 1.27 5.73
C CYS A 239 -2.50 -0.04 4.95
N GLY A 240 -2.89 -1.20 5.49
CA GLY A 240 -2.70 -2.51 4.86
C GLY A 240 -3.99 -3.17 4.37
N ALA A 241 -5.15 -2.59 4.71
CA ALA A 241 -6.46 -3.13 4.39
C ALA A 241 -7.30 -2.20 3.50
N ILE A 242 -6.87 -0.94 3.33
CA ILE A 242 -7.58 0.06 2.51
C ILE A 242 -6.61 0.73 1.55
#